data_62748e890745afcb6ea705d6247d0615
#
_entry.id   62748e890745afcb6ea705d6247d0615
#
_cell.length_a   1.000
_cell.length_b   1.000
_cell.length_c   1.000
_cell.angle_alpha   90.00
_cell.angle_beta   90.00
_cell.angle_gamma   90.00
#
_symmetry.space_group_name_H-M   'P 1'
#
loop_
_entity.id
_entity.type
_entity.pdbx_description
1 polymer ?
#
loop_
_entity_poly.entity_id
_entity_poly.type
_entity_poly.pdbx_seq_one_letter_code
_entity_poly.pdbx_strand_id
1 'polypeptide(L)'
;MRKQNILLCLLMTLGAYAQSYNSDRVSFTNFLVRMYNDAPFEGVRAVDDYDNAFLISVLALDKTKYTTVSTLNRVASVKAMAQASRYFNGANITQDMIIRTSEKADGSSDTEIIENIRENSVGYVKALEQLTNFTRKDGLQVFIFITPLGNNEKKH
;
A
#
# COMPACT_ATOMS: atom_id res chain seq x y z
N MET A 1 5.30 43.94 19.09
CA MET A 1 5.45 43.58 17.65
C MET A 1 6.41 42.42 17.37
N ARG A 2 7.55 42.29 18.07
CA ARG A 2 8.50 41.18 17.79
C ARG A 2 7.98 39.76 18.10
N LYS A 3 7.11 39.57 19.09
CA LYS A 3 6.59 38.24 19.49
C LYS A 3 5.51 37.70 18.56
N GLN A 4 4.77 38.55 17.88
CA GLN A 4 3.73 38.12 16.91
C GLN A 4 4.33 37.56 15.62
N ASN A 5 5.46 38.10 15.17
CA ASN A 5 6.13 37.63 13.95
C ASN A 5 6.79 36.24 14.12
N ILE A 6 7.25 35.91 15.33
CA ILE A 6 7.83 34.58 15.61
C ILE A 6 6.74 33.50 15.62
N LEU A 7 5.56 33.81 16.14
CA LEU A 7 4.44 32.87 16.15
C LEU A 7 3.91 32.60 14.73
N LEU A 8 3.87 33.62 13.86
CA LEU A 8 3.45 33.47 12.47
C LEU A 8 4.44 32.63 11.65
N CYS A 9 5.74 32.79 11.87
CA CYS A 9 6.78 31.96 11.23
C CYS A 9 6.71 30.49 11.68
N LEU A 10 6.38 30.22 12.94
CA LEU A 10 6.25 28.85 13.46
C LEU A 10 5.05 28.11 12.87
N LEU A 11 3.94 28.80 12.66
CA LEU A 11 2.75 28.23 11.99
C LEU A 11 2.98 27.93 10.50
N MET A 12 3.81 28.71 9.82
CA MET A 12 4.14 28.46 8.39
C MET A 12 5.03 27.23 8.20
N THR A 13 5.90 26.92 9.15
CA THR A 13 6.79 25.76 9.04
C THR A 13 6.07 24.43 9.27
N LEU A 14 5.05 24.40 10.12
CA LEU A 14 4.22 23.19 10.34
C LEU A 14 3.38 22.81 9.11
N GLY A 15 2.95 23.78 8.31
CA GLY A 15 2.21 23.53 7.07
C GLY A 15 3.04 22.88 5.96
N ALA A 16 4.35 23.15 5.91
CA ALA A 16 5.23 22.60 4.89
C ALA A 16 5.47 21.08 5.06
N TYR A 17 5.58 20.58 6.29
CA TYR A 17 5.74 19.16 6.55
C TYR A 17 4.48 18.33 6.23
N ALA A 18 3.29 18.88 6.49
CA ALA A 18 2.03 18.21 6.16
C ALA A 18 1.80 18.10 4.64
N GLN A 19 2.25 19.09 3.87
CA GLN A 19 2.15 19.07 2.41
C GLN A 19 3.13 18.06 1.77
N SER A 20 4.35 17.92 2.30
CA SER A 20 5.32 16.94 1.83
C SER A 20 4.81 15.51 2.02
N TYR A 21 4.31 15.17 3.20
CA TYR A 21 3.77 13.84 3.48
C TYR A 21 2.59 13.46 2.56
N ASN A 22 1.68 14.40 2.28
CA ASN A 22 0.56 14.15 1.37
C ASN A 22 1.01 14.00 -0.10
N SER A 23 2.04 14.72 -0.55
CA SER A 23 2.52 14.63 -1.92
C SER A 23 3.17 13.27 -2.20
N ASP A 24 3.92 12.72 -1.25
CA ASP A 24 4.56 11.42 -1.39
C ASP A 24 3.53 10.30 -1.46
N ARG A 25 2.52 10.32 -0.60
CA ARG A 25 1.41 9.35 -0.64
C ARG A 25 0.62 9.44 -1.95
N VAL A 26 0.36 10.63 -2.46
CA VAL A 26 -0.31 10.84 -3.75
C VAL A 26 0.54 10.31 -4.90
N SER A 27 1.84 10.59 -4.91
CA SER A 27 2.76 10.12 -5.94
C SER A 27 2.84 8.60 -5.97
N PHE A 28 2.95 7.96 -4.81
CA PHE A 28 2.96 6.52 -4.66
C PHE A 28 1.63 5.89 -5.11
N THR A 29 0.49 6.46 -4.71
CA THR A 29 -0.84 6.00 -5.15
C THR A 29 -0.97 6.08 -6.67
N ASN A 30 -0.57 7.20 -7.27
CA ASN A 30 -0.60 7.40 -8.72
C ASN A 30 0.32 6.42 -9.45
N PHE A 31 1.48 6.08 -8.88
CA PHE A 31 2.36 5.04 -9.41
C PHE A 31 1.65 3.69 -9.46
N LEU A 32 1.03 3.25 -8.36
CA LEU A 32 0.32 1.97 -8.31
C LEU A 32 -0.87 1.92 -9.29
N VAL A 33 -1.61 3.01 -9.43
CA VAL A 33 -2.72 3.10 -10.39
C VAL A 33 -2.23 3.01 -11.82
N ARG A 34 -1.15 3.70 -12.19
CA ARG A 34 -0.54 3.60 -13.53
C ARG A 34 -0.05 2.19 -13.81
N MET A 35 0.73 1.63 -12.89
CA MET A 35 1.24 0.27 -13.00
C MET A 35 0.10 -0.75 -13.23
N TYR A 36 -1.00 -0.64 -12.47
CA TYR A 36 -2.16 -1.50 -12.66
C TYR A 36 -2.80 -1.31 -14.04
N ASN A 37 -2.91 -0.07 -14.53
CA ASN A 37 -3.49 0.21 -15.84
C ASN A 37 -2.63 -0.32 -16.99
N ASP A 38 -1.30 -0.32 -16.82
CA ASP A 38 -0.35 -0.82 -17.82
C ASP A 38 -0.31 -2.36 -17.83
N ALA A 39 -0.36 -2.98 -16.65
CA ALA A 39 -0.34 -4.44 -16.48
C ALA A 39 -1.32 -4.86 -15.35
N PRO A 40 -2.62 -4.99 -15.64
CA PRO A 40 -3.62 -5.35 -14.63
C PRO A 40 -3.33 -6.70 -13.96
N PHE A 41 -3.43 -6.74 -12.65
CA PHE A 41 -3.31 -7.97 -11.87
C PHE A 41 -4.26 -7.95 -10.67
N GLU A 42 -4.63 -9.12 -10.20
CA GLU A 42 -5.28 -9.33 -8.91
C GLU A 42 -4.40 -10.24 -8.06
N GLY A 43 -4.40 -10.01 -6.76
CA GLY A 43 -3.56 -10.79 -5.85
C GLY A 43 -2.77 -9.92 -4.90
N VAL A 44 -1.81 -10.56 -4.23
CA VAL A 44 -0.92 -9.94 -3.26
C VAL A 44 0.47 -9.75 -3.87
N ARG A 45 1.06 -8.59 -3.63
CA ARG A 45 2.44 -8.25 -4.02
C ARG A 45 3.12 -7.49 -2.89
N ALA A 46 4.44 -7.60 -2.81
CA ALA A 46 5.25 -6.66 -2.06
C ALA A 46 5.66 -5.49 -2.98
N VAL A 47 5.75 -4.31 -2.42
CA VAL A 47 6.25 -3.11 -3.11
C VAL A 47 7.42 -2.57 -2.33
N ASP A 48 8.57 -2.49 -2.99
CA ASP A 48 9.78 -1.87 -2.47
C ASP A 48 9.86 -0.43 -2.97
N ASP A 49 9.74 0.53 -2.06
CA ASP A 49 9.75 1.97 -2.34
C ASP A 49 10.88 2.66 -1.56
N TYR A 50 12.09 2.54 -2.08
CA TYR A 50 13.34 3.07 -1.51
C TYR A 50 13.61 2.52 -0.08
N ASP A 51 13.32 3.34 0.94
CA ASP A 51 13.54 2.99 2.35
C ASP A 51 12.30 2.35 2.99
N ASN A 52 11.22 2.19 2.24
CA ASN A 52 9.95 1.66 2.71
C ASN A 52 9.54 0.44 1.88
N ALA A 53 9.04 -0.57 2.56
CA ALA A 53 8.42 -1.71 1.91
C ALA A 53 6.95 -1.81 2.32
N PHE A 54 6.10 -2.20 1.38
CA PHE A 54 4.66 -2.33 1.57
C PHE A 54 4.16 -3.67 1.06
N LEU A 55 3.15 -4.21 1.71
CA LEU A 55 2.34 -5.27 1.16
C LEU A 55 1.09 -4.67 0.56
N ILE A 56 0.75 -5.03 -0.67
CA ILE A 56 -0.50 -4.64 -1.31
C ILE A 56 -1.37 -5.86 -1.63
N SER A 57 -2.68 -5.69 -1.54
CA SER A 57 -3.68 -6.65 -1.98
C SER A 57 -4.61 -5.94 -2.96
N VAL A 58 -4.66 -6.44 -4.20
CA VAL A 58 -5.40 -5.82 -5.31
C VAL A 58 -6.51 -6.75 -5.76
N LEU A 59 -7.71 -6.20 -5.91
CA LEU A 59 -8.88 -6.94 -6.39
C LEU A 59 -9.81 -6.05 -7.20
N ALA A 60 -10.55 -6.65 -8.13
CA ALA A 60 -11.57 -5.99 -8.93
C ALA A 60 -12.94 -6.60 -8.63
N LEU A 61 -13.95 -5.75 -8.41
CA LEU A 61 -15.32 -6.17 -8.09
C LEU A 61 -16.32 -5.55 -9.06
N ASP A 62 -17.31 -6.33 -9.45
CA ASP A 62 -18.47 -5.83 -10.18
C ASP A 62 -19.39 -5.09 -9.21
N LYS A 63 -19.38 -3.75 -9.31
CA LYS A 63 -20.17 -2.89 -8.41
C LYS A 63 -21.68 -3.09 -8.53
N THR A 64 -22.17 -3.64 -9.66
CA THR A 64 -23.60 -3.88 -9.88
C THR A 64 -24.16 -5.00 -8.99
N LYS A 65 -23.29 -5.84 -8.44
CA LYS A 65 -23.66 -6.94 -7.54
C LYS A 65 -23.91 -6.48 -6.09
N TYR A 66 -23.70 -5.21 -5.79
CA TYR A 66 -23.79 -4.68 -4.42
C TYR A 66 -24.77 -3.52 -4.37
N THR A 67 -25.67 -3.55 -3.39
CA THR A 67 -26.76 -2.57 -3.25
C THR A 67 -26.28 -1.17 -2.84
N THR A 68 -25.17 -1.09 -2.14
CA THR A 68 -24.60 0.19 -1.66
C THR A 68 -23.07 0.21 -1.78
N VAL A 69 -22.51 1.42 -1.89
CA VAL A 69 -21.05 1.63 -1.86
C VAL A 69 -20.45 1.14 -0.54
N SER A 70 -21.15 1.30 0.57
CA SER A 70 -20.69 0.81 1.88
C SER A 70 -20.57 -0.71 1.89
N THR A 71 -21.55 -1.42 1.36
CA THR A 71 -21.50 -2.89 1.23
C THR A 71 -20.35 -3.31 0.31
N LEU A 72 -20.17 -2.64 -0.83
CA LEU A 72 -19.08 -2.90 -1.76
C LEU A 72 -17.71 -2.75 -1.09
N ASN A 73 -17.47 -1.64 -0.37
CA ASN A 73 -16.21 -1.38 0.34
C ASN A 73 -15.95 -2.42 1.44
N ARG A 74 -16.98 -2.79 2.19
CA ARG A 74 -16.86 -3.83 3.23
C ARG A 74 -16.50 -5.19 2.65
N VAL A 75 -17.15 -5.58 1.56
CA VAL A 75 -16.84 -6.83 0.84
C VAL A 75 -15.42 -6.79 0.28
N ALA A 76 -15.00 -5.65 -0.30
CA ALA A 76 -13.64 -5.47 -0.80
C ALA A 76 -12.60 -5.69 0.32
N SER A 77 -12.81 -5.09 1.50
CA SER A 77 -11.92 -5.25 2.65
C SER A 77 -11.81 -6.71 3.11
N VAL A 78 -12.95 -7.40 3.27
CA VAL A 78 -12.97 -8.82 3.67
C VAL A 78 -12.27 -9.70 2.64
N LYS A 79 -12.49 -9.46 1.35
CA LYS A 79 -11.84 -10.21 0.28
C LYS A 79 -10.34 -9.95 0.21
N ALA A 80 -9.89 -8.69 0.41
CA ALA A 80 -8.46 -8.35 0.46
C ALA A 80 -7.75 -9.09 1.59
N MET A 81 -8.34 -9.10 2.79
CA MET A 81 -7.79 -9.83 3.94
C MET A 81 -7.76 -11.35 3.69
N ALA A 82 -8.82 -11.92 3.13
CA ALA A 82 -8.90 -13.35 2.81
C ALA A 82 -7.87 -13.74 1.72
N GLN A 83 -7.64 -12.86 0.74
CA GLN A 83 -6.65 -13.04 -0.31
C GLN A 83 -5.23 -13.01 0.27
N ALA A 84 -4.93 -12.04 1.12
CA ALA A 84 -3.65 -11.95 1.82
C ALA A 84 -3.42 -13.15 2.74
N SER A 85 -4.43 -13.57 3.51
CA SER A 85 -4.32 -14.75 4.38
C SER A 85 -4.03 -16.03 3.58
N ARG A 86 -4.71 -16.24 2.45
CA ARG A 86 -4.44 -17.40 1.58
C ARG A 86 -3.05 -17.36 0.98
N TYR A 87 -2.58 -16.18 0.61
CA TYR A 87 -1.23 -15.97 0.09
C TYR A 87 -0.17 -16.42 1.10
N PHE A 88 -0.29 -15.98 2.36
CA PHE A 88 0.66 -16.36 3.41
C PHE A 88 0.61 -17.84 3.80
N ASN A 89 -0.57 -18.48 3.71
CA ASN A 89 -0.74 -19.89 4.11
C ASN A 89 -0.38 -20.89 3.02
N GLY A 90 -0.27 -20.49 1.76
CA GLY A 90 -0.11 -21.43 0.65
C GLY A 90 0.87 -21.04 -0.45
N ALA A 91 1.33 -19.79 -0.48
CA ALA A 91 2.24 -19.35 -1.53
C ALA A 91 3.70 -19.34 -1.08
N ASN A 92 4.58 -19.82 -1.94
CA ASN A 92 5.99 -19.49 -1.84
C ASN A 92 6.14 -18.02 -2.26
N ILE A 93 6.58 -17.19 -1.31
CA ILE A 93 6.92 -15.79 -1.60
C ILE A 93 8.23 -15.81 -2.39
N THR A 94 8.18 -15.33 -3.62
CA THR A 94 9.31 -15.30 -4.55
C THR A 94 9.67 -13.86 -4.91
N GLN A 95 10.86 -13.64 -5.43
CA GLN A 95 11.35 -12.31 -5.82
C GLN A 95 10.49 -11.63 -6.90
N ASP A 96 9.89 -12.42 -7.80
CA ASP A 96 9.02 -11.92 -8.88
C ASP A 96 7.71 -11.29 -8.35
N MET A 97 7.41 -11.46 -7.06
CA MET A 97 6.25 -10.86 -6.40
C MET A 97 6.55 -9.48 -5.80
N ILE A 98 7.80 -9.02 -5.90
CA ILE A 98 8.24 -7.71 -5.41
C ILE A 98 8.22 -6.72 -6.56
N ILE A 99 7.43 -5.66 -6.40
CA ILE A 99 7.35 -4.52 -7.31
C ILE A 99 8.28 -3.44 -6.78
N ARG A 100 9.19 -2.94 -7.62
CA ARG A 100 10.10 -1.86 -7.24
C ARG A 100 9.68 -0.54 -7.86
N THR A 101 9.76 0.53 -7.10
CA THR A 101 9.53 1.88 -7.59
C THR A 101 10.79 2.48 -8.23
N SER A 102 11.96 1.87 -7.98
CA SER A 102 13.26 2.27 -8.54
C SER A 102 14.13 1.07 -8.89
N GLU A 103 15.04 1.25 -9.86
CA GLU A 103 16.02 0.24 -10.28
C GLU A 103 17.23 0.17 -9.33
N LYS A 104 17.02 -0.08 -8.05
CA LYS A 104 18.13 -0.48 -7.17
C LYS A 104 18.26 -2.00 -7.22
N ALA A 105 19.23 -2.48 -7.96
CA ALA A 105 19.56 -3.90 -8.06
C ALA A 105 20.38 -4.36 -6.84
N ASP A 106 19.77 -4.44 -5.65
CA ASP A 106 20.37 -5.13 -4.53
C ASP A 106 19.45 -6.25 -4.06
N GLY A 107 19.82 -7.49 -4.41
CA GLY A 107 19.05 -8.68 -4.02
C GLY A 107 19.06 -8.98 -2.52
N SER A 108 19.82 -8.24 -1.70
CA SER A 108 19.83 -8.38 -0.23
C SER A 108 18.52 -7.88 0.38
N SER A 109 17.95 -6.82 -0.17
CA SER A 109 16.67 -6.26 0.27
C SER A 109 15.49 -7.21 0.03
N ASP A 110 15.53 -8.01 -1.03
CA ASP A 110 14.48 -8.96 -1.36
C ASP A 110 14.35 -10.07 -0.33
N THR A 111 15.48 -10.62 0.11
CA THR A 111 15.52 -11.67 1.14
C THR A 111 14.94 -11.14 2.46
N GLU A 112 15.33 -9.93 2.86
CA GLU A 112 14.83 -9.29 4.08
C GLU A 112 13.32 -9.04 4.01
N ILE A 113 12.81 -8.54 2.88
CA ILE A 113 11.37 -8.34 2.66
C ILE A 113 10.61 -9.67 2.77
N ILE A 114 11.10 -10.73 2.13
CA ILE A 114 10.46 -12.04 2.15
C ILE A 114 10.43 -12.63 3.56
N GLU A 115 11.52 -12.55 4.30
CA GLU A 115 11.60 -13.05 5.68
C GLU A 115 10.66 -12.27 6.60
N ASN A 116 10.66 -10.95 6.53
CA ASN A 116 9.77 -10.10 7.31
C ASN A 116 8.29 -10.41 7.05
N ILE A 117 7.90 -10.63 5.78
CA ILE A 117 6.54 -11.04 5.43
C ILE A 117 6.18 -12.38 6.06
N ARG A 118 7.07 -13.37 6.03
CA ARG A 118 6.82 -14.69 6.61
C ARG A 118 6.62 -14.63 8.12
N GLU A 119 7.46 -13.88 8.83
CA GLU A 119 7.42 -13.77 10.29
C GLU A 119 6.19 -13.03 10.82
N ASN A 120 5.71 -12.01 10.10
CA ASN A 120 4.70 -11.07 10.59
C ASN A 120 3.35 -11.15 9.84
N SER A 121 3.13 -12.19 9.06
CA SER A 121 1.99 -12.33 8.13
C SER A 121 0.61 -12.06 8.75
N VAL A 122 0.34 -12.56 9.95
CA VAL A 122 -0.95 -12.37 10.64
C VAL A 122 -1.18 -10.90 11.00
N GLY A 123 -0.12 -10.21 11.43
CA GLY A 123 -0.17 -8.77 11.72
C GLY A 123 -0.48 -7.95 10.47
N TYR A 124 0.17 -8.24 9.36
CA TYR A 124 -0.04 -7.54 8.09
C TYR A 124 -1.44 -7.73 7.53
N VAL A 125 -2.02 -8.93 7.61
CA VAL A 125 -3.41 -9.15 7.18
C VAL A 125 -4.39 -8.28 7.97
N LYS A 126 -4.21 -8.17 9.28
CA LYS A 126 -5.08 -7.35 10.15
C LYS A 126 -4.89 -5.84 9.95
N ALA A 127 -3.70 -5.42 9.53
CA ALA A 127 -3.34 -4.03 9.33
C ALA A 127 -3.64 -3.51 7.91
N LEU A 128 -4.15 -4.35 7.00
CA LEU A 128 -4.52 -3.94 5.65
C LEU A 128 -5.59 -2.84 5.69
N GLU A 129 -5.27 -1.68 5.12
CA GLU A 129 -6.18 -0.56 4.94
C GLU A 129 -6.39 -0.23 3.45
N GLN A 130 -7.52 0.33 3.10
CA GLN A 130 -7.77 0.75 1.73
C GLN A 130 -6.94 2.00 1.40
N LEU A 131 -6.03 1.87 0.43
CA LEU A 131 -5.24 2.99 -0.08
C LEU A 131 -6.05 3.81 -1.09
N THR A 132 -6.64 3.13 -2.08
CA THR A 132 -7.42 3.78 -3.14
C THR A 132 -8.39 2.80 -3.78
N ASN A 133 -9.33 3.36 -4.55
CA ASN A 133 -10.16 2.61 -5.48
C ASN A 133 -10.44 3.45 -6.73
N PHE A 134 -10.68 2.79 -7.86
CA PHE A 134 -10.99 3.45 -9.12
C PHE A 134 -11.77 2.50 -10.04
N THR A 135 -12.49 3.07 -11.02
CA THR A 135 -13.22 2.26 -11.99
C THR A 135 -12.33 1.95 -13.20
N ARG A 136 -12.22 0.67 -13.53
CA ARG A 136 -11.53 0.17 -14.72
C ARG A 136 -12.40 0.42 -15.96
N LYS A 137 -11.80 0.40 -17.18
CA LYS A 137 -12.49 0.67 -18.47
C LYS A 137 -13.66 -0.26 -18.73
N ASP A 138 -13.64 -1.49 -18.23
CA ASP A 138 -14.72 -2.48 -18.33
C ASP A 138 -15.82 -2.32 -17.26
N GLY A 139 -15.74 -1.27 -16.43
CA GLY A 139 -16.73 -0.96 -15.40
C GLY A 139 -16.50 -1.62 -14.04
N LEU A 140 -15.52 -2.50 -13.91
CA LEU A 140 -15.17 -3.08 -12.62
C LEU A 140 -14.54 -2.03 -11.68
N GLN A 141 -14.88 -2.12 -10.41
CA GLN A 141 -14.27 -1.30 -9.37
C GLN A 141 -13.03 -1.99 -8.83
N VAL A 142 -11.88 -1.39 -9.04
CA VAL A 142 -10.58 -1.85 -8.52
C VAL A 142 -10.35 -1.26 -7.16
N PHE A 143 -9.85 -2.08 -6.23
CA PHE A 143 -9.43 -1.69 -4.89
C PHE A 143 -7.99 -2.08 -4.68
N ILE A 144 -7.20 -1.16 -4.12
CA ILE A 144 -5.84 -1.41 -3.66
C ILE A 144 -5.82 -1.21 -2.15
N PHE A 145 -5.52 -2.28 -1.42
CA PHE A 145 -5.27 -2.26 0.02
C PHE A 145 -3.77 -2.33 0.27
N ILE A 146 -3.32 -1.72 1.36
CA ILE A 146 -1.91 -1.59 1.69
C ILE A 146 -1.67 -1.78 3.19
N THR A 147 -0.52 -2.32 3.54
CA THR A 147 0.05 -2.24 4.88
C THR A 147 1.56 -2.06 4.78
N PRO A 148 2.17 -1.18 5.59
CA PRO A 148 3.63 -1.07 5.65
C PRO A 148 4.21 -2.37 6.19
N LEU A 149 5.29 -2.85 5.55
CA LEU A 149 6.13 -3.90 6.08
C LEU A 149 7.13 -3.22 7.01
N GLY A 150 6.93 -3.37 8.33
CA GLY A 150 7.77 -2.71 9.32
C GLY A 150 9.23 -3.07 9.12
N ASN A 151 10.11 -2.09 9.06
CA ASN A 151 11.49 -2.30 9.40
C ASN A 151 11.49 -2.73 10.86
N ASN A 152 11.97 -3.94 11.15
CA ASN A 152 12.25 -4.33 12.52
C ASN A 152 13.17 -3.27 13.11
N GLU A 153 12.63 -2.33 13.88
CA GLU A 153 13.46 -1.49 14.74
C GLU A 153 14.33 -2.47 15.52
N LYS A 154 15.61 -2.51 15.18
CA LYS A 154 16.60 -3.24 15.94
C LYS A 154 16.49 -2.69 17.35
N LYS A 155 15.80 -3.43 18.22
CA LYS A 155 15.85 -3.18 19.66
C LYS A 155 17.30 -3.38 20.07
N HIS A 156 17.99 -2.26 20.24
CA HIS A 156 19.29 -2.20 20.93
C HIS A 156 19.07 -2.39 22.44
#